data_3fed00ab65a641ce3d1a048785f88dc7
#
_entry.id   3fed00ab65a641ce3d1a048785f88dc7
#
_cell.length_a   1.000
_cell.length_b   1.000
_cell.length_c   1.000
_cell.angle_alpha   90.00
_cell.angle_beta   90.00
_cell.angle_gamma   90.00
#
_symmetry.space_group_name_H-M   'P 1'
#
loop_
_entity.id
_entity.type
_entity.pdbx_description
1 polymer ?
#
loop_
_entity_poly.entity_id
_entity_poly.type
_entity_poly.pdbx_seq_one_letter_code
_entity_poly.pdbx_strand_id
1 'polypeptide(L)'
;MRRSEAEFLPAVLEIQESPPSPLGRAVLVTIVILFAAGIVWATLSRIDTVAVARGKVVPGGRSKVIQPLESGIVRAIHVRDGQVVRRGAVLVELDPATTTADYQRLTAERMAAQIQVARLRALLANEPALPPVERADPQLLALQEQLLRGQRAEHAGRLQVAQLLVEQRQAAVAGTRAEIVRLETLVPMFTERAEAFKKLLAGEYVARLQYLEVEAQRVTAVQQLAAQREKLQQDLASVREGETQREVIDAEFTRTRLSELTEWETRGKSLAEEVAKAAQRTQIQRLTAPTDGTVQQLAVHTHGGVVTPAQTLLVIVPRGATLEAEAWLENKDVGFVRLGQRVEVKIETFPFTRYGTVSGTVASVAAEAVQVENVGLVYPIRVTLERAAIEADGRMT
;
A
#
# COMPACT_ATOMS: atom_id res chain seq x y z
N MET A 1 -18.36 -45.56 94.42
CA MET A 1 -18.10 -46.56 95.55
C MET A 1 -16.70 -46.29 96.08
N ARG A 2 -16.61 -46.27 97.44
CA ARG A 2 -15.31 -46.04 98.08
C ARG A 2 -14.49 -47.34 98.07
N ARG A 3 -13.20 -47.24 97.90
CA ARG A 3 -12.22 -48.36 97.75
C ARG A 3 -12.36 -49.48 98.86
N SER A 4 -13.06 -49.22 99.95
CA SER A 4 -13.35 -50.15 101.02
C SER A 4 -14.60 -51.02 100.86
N GLU A 5 -15.45 -50.79 99.85
CA GLU A 5 -16.65 -51.60 99.63
C GLU A 5 -16.41 -52.71 98.58
N ALA A 6 -15.29 -52.65 97.85
CA ALA A 6 -14.97 -53.63 96.80
C ALA A 6 -14.30 -54.91 97.35
N GLU A 7 -13.79 -54.95 98.60
CA GLU A 7 -13.13 -56.10 99.18
C GLU A 7 -14.08 -57.24 99.59
N PHE A 8 -15.40 -57.01 99.52
CA PHE A 8 -16.42 -58.06 99.92
C PHE A 8 -17.24 -58.62 98.74
N LEU A 9 -16.84 -58.38 97.55
CA LEU A 9 -17.55 -58.91 96.33
C LEU A 9 -16.88 -60.21 95.90
N PRO A 10 -17.64 -61.20 95.39
CA PRO A 10 -17.08 -62.40 94.75
C PRO A 10 -16.14 -62.08 93.67
N ALA A 11 -15.00 -62.77 93.53
CA ALA A 11 -13.90 -62.48 92.58
C ALA A 11 -14.24 -62.22 91.12
N VAL A 12 -15.42 -62.65 90.66
CA VAL A 12 -15.89 -62.43 89.31
C VAL A 12 -16.45 -61.03 89.12
N LEU A 13 -17.03 -60.38 90.15
CA LEU A 13 -17.63 -59.03 90.10
C LEU A 13 -16.56 -57.97 90.38
N GLU A 14 -15.50 -58.24 91.08
CA GLU A 14 -14.38 -57.37 91.34
C GLU A 14 -13.61 -56.97 90.07
N ILE A 15 -13.54 -57.88 89.08
CA ILE A 15 -12.87 -57.67 87.80
C ILE A 15 -13.79 -56.80 86.87
N GLN A 16 -15.09 -56.85 87.06
CA GLN A 16 -16.03 -56.14 86.16
C GLN A 16 -16.24 -54.70 86.62
N GLU A 17 -16.08 -54.34 87.84
CA GLU A 17 -16.29 -52.98 88.40
C GLU A 17 -14.98 -52.19 88.72
N SER A 18 -13.82 -52.84 88.52
CA SER A 18 -12.55 -52.12 88.76
C SER A 18 -12.36 -51.04 87.70
N PRO A 19 -12.27 -49.76 88.06
CA PRO A 19 -12.03 -48.71 87.12
C PRO A 19 -10.67 -48.92 86.42
N PRO A 20 -10.57 -48.80 85.11
CA PRO A 20 -9.32 -49.00 84.38
C PRO A 20 -8.24 -48.11 84.94
N SER A 21 -7.06 -48.70 85.16
CA SER A 21 -5.94 -48.02 85.79
C SER A 21 -5.59 -46.67 85.11
N PRO A 22 -5.27 -45.64 85.93
CA PRO A 22 -4.97 -44.32 85.33
C PRO A 22 -3.81 -44.34 84.34
N LEU A 23 -2.86 -45.30 84.46
CA LEU A 23 -1.77 -45.57 83.56
C LEU A 23 -2.28 -46.09 82.20
N GLY A 24 -3.27 -46.99 82.14
CA GLY A 24 -3.85 -47.49 80.90
C GLY A 24 -4.57 -46.38 80.11
N ARG A 25 -5.27 -45.50 80.85
CA ARG A 25 -5.89 -44.32 80.19
C ARG A 25 -4.86 -43.33 79.63
N ALA A 26 -3.79 -43.09 80.41
CA ALA A 26 -2.71 -42.22 79.95
C ALA A 26 -2.04 -42.77 78.70
N VAL A 27 -1.77 -44.07 78.61
CA VAL A 27 -1.19 -44.73 77.44
C VAL A 27 -2.15 -44.65 76.22
N LEU A 28 -3.44 -44.90 76.49
CA LEU A 28 -4.46 -44.82 75.42
C LEU A 28 -4.59 -43.39 74.87
N VAL A 29 -4.62 -42.38 75.74
CA VAL A 29 -4.67 -40.98 75.37
C VAL A 29 -3.40 -40.58 74.60
N THR A 30 -2.23 -41.04 75.01
CA THR A 30 -0.98 -40.76 74.28
C THR A 30 -0.96 -41.38 72.91
N ILE A 31 -1.46 -42.60 72.72
CA ILE A 31 -1.57 -43.28 71.44
C ILE A 31 -2.57 -42.50 70.52
N VAL A 32 -3.71 -42.10 71.06
CA VAL A 32 -4.71 -41.32 70.29
C VAL A 32 -4.14 -39.96 69.87
N ILE A 33 -3.41 -39.28 70.79
CA ILE A 33 -2.75 -38.01 70.44
C ILE A 33 -1.68 -38.21 69.37
N LEU A 34 -0.86 -39.24 69.44
CA LEU A 34 0.18 -39.58 68.48
C LEU A 34 -0.45 -39.93 67.14
N PHE A 35 -1.55 -40.70 67.11
CA PHE A 35 -2.28 -41.03 65.88
C PHE A 35 -2.95 -39.82 65.25
N ALA A 36 -3.58 -38.96 66.03
CA ALA A 36 -4.16 -37.69 65.58
C ALA A 36 -3.07 -36.76 65.06
N ALA A 37 -1.92 -36.64 65.72
CA ALA A 37 -0.78 -35.87 65.25
C ALA A 37 -0.23 -36.42 63.91
N GLY A 38 -0.18 -37.76 63.76
CA GLY A 38 0.21 -38.43 62.51
C GLY A 38 -0.74 -38.14 61.36
N ILE A 39 -2.05 -38.15 61.62
CA ILE A 39 -3.05 -37.79 60.65
C ILE A 39 -2.92 -36.30 60.22
N VAL A 40 -2.79 -35.42 61.21
CA VAL A 40 -2.59 -33.98 60.95
C VAL A 40 -1.31 -33.75 60.14
N TRP A 41 -0.23 -34.42 60.50
CA TRP A 41 1.03 -34.35 59.80
C TRP A 41 0.91 -34.89 58.36
N ALA A 42 0.21 -36.01 58.12
CA ALA A 42 -0.02 -36.60 56.82
C ALA A 42 -0.93 -35.74 55.92
N THR A 43 -1.92 -35.04 56.50
CA THR A 43 -2.81 -34.11 55.74
C THR A 43 -2.18 -32.76 55.43
N LEU A 44 -1.25 -32.28 56.28
CA LEU A 44 -0.52 -31.03 56.07
C LEU A 44 0.77 -31.22 55.27
N SER A 45 1.29 -32.43 55.16
CA SER A 45 2.49 -32.76 54.40
C SER A 45 2.21 -32.64 52.88
N ARG A 46 2.94 -31.78 52.23
CA ARG A 46 2.90 -31.65 50.75
C ARG A 46 4.07 -32.41 50.16
N ILE A 47 3.78 -33.30 49.23
CA ILE A 47 4.79 -34.01 48.47
C ILE A 47 5.00 -33.22 47.15
N ASP A 48 6.23 -32.81 46.93
CA ASP A 48 6.57 -32.11 45.66
C ASP A 48 6.53 -33.12 44.50
N THR A 49 5.73 -32.81 43.50
CA THR A 49 5.69 -33.58 42.25
C THR A 49 6.70 -32.95 41.28
N VAL A 50 7.71 -33.71 40.92
CA VAL A 50 8.73 -33.25 39.95
C VAL A 50 8.35 -33.71 38.56
N ALA A 51 8.08 -32.75 37.64
CA ALA A 51 7.93 -33.01 36.23
C ALA A 51 9.29 -32.98 35.53
N VAL A 52 9.61 -33.99 34.76
CA VAL A 52 10.90 -34.07 34.05
C VAL A 52 10.65 -33.94 32.57
N ALA A 53 11.30 -32.97 31.93
CA ALA A 53 11.24 -32.75 30.50
C ALA A 53 12.64 -32.84 29.88
N ARG A 54 12.76 -33.47 28.74
CA ARG A 54 14.00 -33.52 27.96
C ARG A 54 13.95 -32.46 26.86
N GLY A 55 15.09 -31.82 26.60
CA GLY A 55 15.12 -30.73 25.64
C GLY A 55 16.52 -30.35 25.17
N LYS A 56 16.60 -29.24 24.48
CA LYS A 56 17.84 -28.64 24.00
C LYS A 56 17.87 -27.15 24.34
N VAL A 57 19.06 -26.63 24.56
CA VAL A 57 19.28 -25.20 24.74
C VAL A 57 19.36 -24.55 23.34
N VAL A 58 18.57 -23.51 23.15
CA VAL A 58 18.52 -22.74 21.89
C VAL A 58 18.67 -21.25 22.22
N PRO A 59 19.23 -20.44 21.33
CA PRO A 59 19.20 -18.98 21.48
C PRO A 59 17.73 -18.50 21.54
N GLY A 60 17.36 -17.71 22.51
CA GLY A 60 15.98 -17.24 22.70
C GLY A 60 15.45 -16.26 21.65
N GLY A 61 16.31 -15.72 20.82
CA GLY A 61 15.91 -15.00 19.61
C GLY A 61 15.83 -15.97 18.45
N ARG A 62 14.66 -16.11 17.83
CA ARG A 62 14.54 -16.94 16.61
C ARG A 62 15.59 -16.50 15.60
N SER A 63 16.38 -17.45 15.12
CA SER A 63 17.35 -17.23 14.06
C SER A 63 16.67 -16.59 12.84
N LYS A 64 17.32 -15.62 12.22
CA LYS A 64 16.80 -14.93 11.04
C LYS A 64 17.42 -15.53 9.78
N VAL A 65 16.61 -16.19 9.01
CA VAL A 65 17.01 -16.73 7.72
C VAL A 65 17.06 -15.59 6.70
N ILE A 66 18.18 -15.44 6.02
CA ILE A 66 18.36 -14.47 4.93
C ILE A 66 18.26 -15.21 3.61
N GLN A 67 17.30 -14.79 2.81
CA GLN A 67 16.99 -15.39 1.52
C GLN A 67 16.68 -14.29 0.48
N PRO A 68 17.01 -14.45 -0.80
CA PRO A 68 16.65 -13.50 -1.82
C PRO A 68 15.16 -13.61 -2.16
N LEU A 69 14.56 -12.50 -2.50
CA LEU A 69 13.17 -12.43 -2.92
C LEU A 69 13.01 -12.81 -4.41
N GLU A 70 14.03 -12.49 -5.22
CA GLU A 70 14.08 -12.75 -6.66
C GLU A 70 15.39 -13.50 -7.00
N SER A 71 15.40 -14.19 -8.14
CA SER A 71 16.63 -14.79 -8.65
C SER A 71 17.64 -13.70 -9.04
N GLY A 72 18.91 -14.00 -8.81
CA GLY A 72 20.00 -13.06 -9.15
C GLY A 72 21.37 -13.72 -9.20
N ILE A 73 22.35 -12.99 -9.69
CA ILE A 73 23.75 -13.40 -9.70
C ILE A 73 24.43 -12.73 -8.51
N VAL A 74 25.20 -13.50 -7.73
CA VAL A 74 25.95 -12.96 -6.60
C VAL A 74 27.10 -12.09 -7.10
N ARG A 75 27.04 -10.80 -6.82
CA ARG A 75 28.08 -9.83 -7.16
C ARG A 75 29.17 -9.79 -6.11
N ALA A 76 28.80 -9.73 -4.82
CA ALA A 76 29.73 -9.65 -3.72
C ALA A 76 29.17 -10.29 -2.45
N ILE A 77 30.04 -10.89 -1.64
CA ILE A 77 29.76 -11.44 -0.33
C ILE A 77 30.64 -10.68 0.66
N HIS A 78 30.00 -9.95 1.59
CA HIS A 78 30.70 -9.06 2.52
C HIS A 78 30.90 -9.68 3.90
N VAL A 79 30.43 -10.90 4.12
CA VAL A 79 30.47 -11.57 5.42
C VAL A 79 31.05 -12.98 5.33
N ARG A 80 31.52 -13.47 6.46
CA ARG A 80 32.04 -14.83 6.64
C ARG A 80 31.25 -15.54 7.73
N ASP A 81 31.29 -16.85 7.71
CA ASP A 81 30.68 -17.65 8.79
C ASP A 81 31.37 -17.33 10.13
N GLY A 82 30.56 -17.19 11.20
CA GLY A 82 31.03 -16.75 12.51
C GLY A 82 31.22 -15.24 12.68
N GLN A 83 31.08 -14.43 11.62
CA GLN A 83 31.28 -12.98 11.71
C GLN A 83 30.12 -12.29 12.41
N VAL A 84 30.44 -11.30 13.25
CA VAL A 84 29.48 -10.44 13.94
C VAL A 84 29.07 -9.31 13.02
N VAL A 85 27.77 -9.13 12.88
CA VAL A 85 27.15 -8.09 12.04
C VAL A 85 26.20 -7.22 12.84
N ARG A 86 26.07 -5.95 12.45
CA ARG A 86 25.11 -5.01 13.00
C ARG A 86 23.88 -4.95 12.11
N ARG A 87 22.75 -4.57 12.67
CA ARG A 87 21.52 -4.30 11.92
C ARG A 87 21.80 -3.30 10.77
N GLY A 88 21.32 -3.62 9.57
CA GLY A 88 21.54 -2.82 8.35
C GLY A 88 22.86 -3.07 7.64
N ALA A 89 23.78 -3.86 8.21
CA ALA A 89 25.02 -4.23 7.52
C ALA A 89 24.71 -5.02 6.24
N VAL A 90 25.37 -4.69 5.14
CA VAL A 90 25.24 -5.42 3.86
C VAL A 90 25.93 -6.79 4.02
N LEU A 91 25.20 -7.85 3.69
CA LEU A 91 25.66 -9.23 3.81
C LEU A 91 26.08 -9.80 2.46
N VAL A 92 25.16 -9.72 1.50
CA VAL A 92 25.35 -10.20 0.14
C VAL A 92 24.77 -9.17 -0.82
N GLU A 93 25.49 -8.85 -1.88
CA GLU A 93 24.99 -8.03 -2.98
C GLU A 93 24.76 -8.92 -4.21
N LEU A 94 23.57 -8.83 -4.75
CA LEU A 94 23.24 -9.40 -6.05
C LEU A 94 23.52 -8.38 -7.15
N ASP A 95 23.73 -8.83 -8.38
CA ASP A 95 24.00 -7.96 -9.51
C ASP A 95 22.78 -7.09 -9.86
N PRO A 96 22.86 -5.78 -9.68
CA PRO A 96 21.74 -4.88 -9.94
C PRO A 96 21.68 -4.43 -11.42
N ALA A 97 22.51 -4.93 -12.32
CA ALA A 97 22.66 -4.38 -13.68
C ALA A 97 21.31 -4.31 -14.41
N THR A 98 20.54 -5.40 -14.41
CA THR A 98 19.23 -5.46 -15.08
C THR A 98 18.18 -4.58 -14.38
N THR A 99 18.11 -4.63 -13.04
CA THR A 99 17.15 -3.84 -12.27
C THR A 99 17.47 -2.34 -12.31
N THR A 100 18.75 -1.98 -12.37
CA THR A 100 19.19 -0.58 -12.52
C THR A 100 18.86 -0.06 -13.92
N ALA A 101 19.09 -0.86 -14.97
CA ALA A 101 18.74 -0.48 -16.33
C ALA A 101 17.21 -0.28 -16.48
N ASP A 102 16.40 -1.17 -15.92
CA ASP A 102 14.94 -1.02 -15.91
C ASP A 102 14.50 0.23 -15.15
N TYR A 103 15.06 0.49 -13.99
CA TYR A 103 14.77 1.71 -13.22
C TYR A 103 15.13 2.98 -14.02
N GLN A 104 16.28 3.01 -14.70
CA GLN A 104 16.70 4.14 -15.53
C GLN A 104 15.76 4.33 -16.72
N ARG A 105 15.39 3.26 -17.42
CA ARG A 105 14.46 3.28 -18.56
C ARG A 105 13.09 3.83 -18.13
N LEU A 106 12.51 3.28 -17.07
CA LEU A 106 11.20 3.73 -16.55
C LEU A 106 11.24 5.19 -16.05
N THR A 107 12.35 5.62 -15.46
CA THR A 107 12.55 7.00 -15.03
C THR A 107 12.57 7.94 -16.24
N ALA A 108 13.26 7.57 -17.33
CA ALA A 108 13.30 8.34 -18.57
C ALA A 108 11.90 8.41 -19.23
N GLU A 109 11.18 7.29 -19.31
CA GLU A 109 9.81 7.25 -19.84
C GLU A 109 8.86 8.13 -19.02
N ARG A 110 8.95 8.09 -17.69
CA ARG A 110 8.17 8.96 -16.79
C ARG A 110 8.48 10.43 -17.05
N MET A 111 9.76 10.78 -17.20
CA MET A 111 10.19 12.15 -17.49
C MET A 111 9.61 12.63 -18.83
N ALA A 112 9.67 11.79 -19.86
CA ALA A 112 9.07 12.11 -21.16
C ALA A 112 7.56 12.35 -21.05
N ALA A 113 6.84 11.52 -20.30
CA ALA A 113 5.41 11.71 -20.04
C ALA A 113 5.12 13.03 -19.29
N GLN A 114 5.94 13.39 -18.30
CA GLN A 114 5.81 14.66 -17.57
C GLN A 114 5.99 15.88 -18.47
N ILE A 115 6.96 15.85 -19.39
CA ILE A 115 7.19 16.92 -20.35
C ILE A 115 6.00 17.03 -21.33
N GLN A 116 5.42 15.90 -21.77
CA GLN A 116 4.21 15.90 -22.59
C GLN A 116 3.01 16.54 -21.89
N VAL A 117 2.79 16.21 -20.62
CA VAL A 117 1.76 16.82 -19.77
C VAL A 117 2.00 18.33 -19.65
N ALA A 118 3.24 18.74 -19.39
CA ALA A 118 3.61 20.15 -19.28
C ALA A 118 3.32 20.91 -20.59
N ARG A 119 3.68 20.33 -21.75
CA ARG A 119 3.39 20.90 -23.06
C ARG A 119 1.89 21.06 -23.33
N LEU A 120 1.11 20.02 -23.05
CA LEU A 120 -0.34 20.07 -23.28
C LEU A 120 -1.04 21.07 -22.37
N ARG A 121 -0.59 21.19 -21.11
CA ARG A 121 -1.09 22.21 -20.19
C ARG A 121 -0.75 23.63 -20.67
N ALA A 122 0.50 23.87 -21.08
CA ALA A 122 0.92 25.14 -21.63
C ALA A 122 0.13 25.50 -22.90
N LEU A 123 -0.15 24.51 -23.76
CA LEU A 123 -0.94 24.67 -24.97
C LEU A 123 -2.39 25.10 -24.66
N LEU A 124 -3.03 24.41 -23.70
CA LEU A 124 -4.41 24.72 -23.26
C LEU A 124 -4.51 26.05 -22.52
N ALA A 125 -3.49 26.39 -21.73
CA ALA A 125 -3.40 27.68 -21.02
C ALA A 125 -2.94 28.83 -21.94
N ASN A 126 -2.65 28.55 -23.21
CA ASN A 126 -2.09 29.51 -24.17
C ASN A 126 -0.78 30.15 -23.72
N GLU A 127 0.04 29.42 -22.94
CA GLU A 127 1.34 29.88 -22.47
C GLU A 127 2.38 29.90 -23.60
N PRO A 128 3.28 30.92 -23.64
CA PRO A 128 4.24 31.05 -24.75
C PRO A 128 5.38 30.03 -24.72
N ALA A 129 5.69 29.48 -23.52
CA ALA A 129 6.81 28.57 -23.29
C ALA A 129 6.40 27.43 -22.38
N LEU A 130 7.21 26.37 -22.37
CA LEU A 130 7.07 25.27 -21.41
C LEU A 130 7.44 25.72 -20.00
N PRO A 131 6.69 25.29 -18.98
CA PRO A 131 7.13 25.49 -17.61
C PRO A 131 8.42 24.68 -17.34
N PRO A 132 9.29 25.14 -16.42
CA PRO A 132 10.54 24.44 -16.12
C PRO A 132 10.25 23.03 -15.58
N VAL A 133 10.88 22.01 -16.19
CA VAL A 133 10.81 20.62 -15.73
C VAL A 133 12.19 20.24 -15.21
N GLU A 134 12.27 19.95 -13.91
CA GLU A 134 13.54 19.59 -13.26
C GLU A 134 14.14 18.31 -13.85
N ARG A 135 15.44 18.33 -14.08
CA ARG A 135 16.24 17.19 -14.58
C ARG A 135 15.81 16.64 -15.96
N ALA A 136 15.06 17.41 -16.72
CA ALA A 136 14.69 17.01 -18.07
C ALA A 136 15.88 17.08 -19.03
N ASP A 137 15.88 16.19 -20.03
CA ASP A 137 16.85 16.23 -21.12
C ASP A 137 16.64 17.53 -21.94
N PRO A 138 17.70 18.37 -22.09
CA PRO A 138 17.60 19.62 -22.85
C PRO A 138 17.17 19.42 -24.31
N GLN A 139 17.56 18.32 -24.95
CA GLN A 139 17.21 18.02 -26.33
C GLN A 139 15.70 17.71 -26.44
N LEU A 140 15.18 16.92 -25.50
CA LEU A 140 13.77 16.60 -25.44
C LEU A 140 12.92 17.85 -25.14
N LEU A 141 13.38 18.72 -24.22
CA LEU A 141 12.68 20.01 -23.94
C LEU A 141 12.63 20.89 -25.19
N ALA A 142 13.76 21.07 -25.89
CA ALA A 142 13.80 21.88 -27.10
C ALA A 142 12.85 21.37 -28.19
N LEU A 143 12.76 20.05 -28.37
CA LEU A 143 11.82 19.41 -29.29
C LEU A 143 10.35 19.70 -28.87
N GLN A 144 10.03 19.57 -27.60
CA GLN A 144 8.68 19.81 -27.10
C GLN A 144 8.27 21.29 -27.17
N GLU A 145 9.21 22.21 -27.00
CA GLU A 145 8.97 23.64 -27.23
C GLU A 145 8.71 23.95 -28.72
N GLN A 146 9.43 23.31 -29.62
CA GLN A 146 9.17 23.45 -31.05
C GLN A 146 7.77 22.93 -31.41
N LEU A 147 7.37 21.77 -30.87
CA LEU A 147 6.03 21.22 -31.07
C LEU A 147 4.95 22.15 -30.49
N LEU A 148 5.15 22.71 -29.30
CA LEU A 148 4.23 23.69 -28.68
C LEU A 148 4.02 24.89 -29.61
N ARG A 149 5.12 25.48 -30.11
CA ARG A 149 5.06 26.62 -31.03
C ARG A 149 4.35 26.28 -32.35
N GLY A 150 4.65 25.10 -32.92
CA GLY A 150 4.01 24.63 -34.15
C GLY A 150 2.51 24.42 -33.97
N GLN A 151 2.08 23.76 -32.95
CA GLN A 151 0.67 23.49 -32.65
C GLN A 151 -0.12 24.77 -32.35
N ARG A 152 0.48 25.74 -31.65
CA ARG A 152 -0.15 27.06 -31.46
C ARG A 152 -0.29 27.82 -32.77
N ALA A 153 0.75 27.86 -33.59
CA ALA A 153 0.70 28.52 -34.89
C ALA A 153 -0.35 27.90 -35.80
N GLU A 154 -0.44 26.58 -35.83
CA GLU A 154 -1.47 25.87 -36.61
C GLU A 154 -2.89 26.24 -36.15
N HIS A 155 -3.14 26.18 -34.82
CA HIS A 155 -4.47 26.52 -34.27
C HIS A 155 -4.84 27.98 -34.56
N ALA A 156 -3.92 28.91 -34.30
CA ALA A 156 -4.10 30.34 -34.59
C ALA A 156 -4.39 30.58 -36.07
N GLY A 157 -3.65 29.91 -36.96
CA GLY A 157 -3.88 29.99 -38.41
C GLY A 157 -5.28 29.50 -38.81
N ARG A 158 -5.74 28.37 -38.26
CA ARG A 158 -7.09 27.85 -38.51
C ARG A 158 -8.19 28.82 -38.05
N LEU A 159 -8.03 29.41 -36.86
CA LEU A 159 -8.94 30.40 -36.32
C LEU A 159 -8.94 31.69 -37.18
N GLN A 160 -7.76 32.14 -37.64
CA GLN A 160 -7.63 33.29 -38.52
C GLN A 160 -8.35 33.10 -39.83
N VAL A 161 -8.20 31.94 -40.49
CA VAL A 161 -8.94 31.61 -41.74
C VAL A 161 -10.44 31.64 -41.49
N ALA A 162 -10.92 31.04 -40.42
CA ALA A 162 -12.34 31.06 -40.07
C ALA A 162 -12.84 32.48 -39.79
N GLN A 163 -12.06 33.30 -39.14
CA GLN A 163 -12.39 34.70 -38.87
C GLN A 163 -12.49 35.55 -40.16
N LEU A 164 -11.53 35.37 -41.08
CA LEU A 164 -11.59 36.05 -42.38
C LEU A 164 -12.84 35.67 -43.18
N LEU A 165 -13.28 34.44 -43.09
CA LEU A 165 -14.53 33.99 -43.74
C LEU A 165 -15.75 34.68 -43.11
N VAL A 166 -15.79 34.82 -41.77
CA VAL A 166 -16.86 35.57 -41.09
C VAL A 166 -16.87 37.03 -41.53
N GLU A 167 -15.71 37.66 -41.59
CA GLU A 167 -15.58 39.06 -42.07
C GLU A 167 -16.05 39.23 -43.51
N GLN A 168 -15.71 38.30 -44.41
CA GLN A 168 -16.21 38.29 -45.79
C GLN A 168 -17.76 38.20 -45.84
N ARG A 169 -18.36 37.31 -45.02
CA ARG A 169 -19.81 37.18 -44.94
C ARG A 169 -20.46 38.43 -44.32
N GLN A 170 -19.85 39.07 -43.35
CA GLN A 170 -20.32 40.35 -42.78
C GLN A 170 -20.27 41.47 -43.80
N ALA A 171 -19.26 41.53 -44.68
CA ALA A 171 -19.18 42.48 -45.76
C ALA A 171 -20.33 42.26 -46.76
N ALA A 172 -20.72 41.02 -47.07
CA ALA A 172 -21.88 40.70 -47.88
C ALA A 172 -23.20 41.23 -47.28
N VAL A 173 -23.37 41.03 -45.93
CA VAL A 173 -24.51 41.60 -45.19
C VAL A 173 -24.53 43.13 -45.30
N ALA A 174 -23.40 43.80 -45.20
CA ALA A 174 -23.32 45.25 -45.34
C ALA A 174 -23.73 45.72 -46.74
N GLY A 175 -23.28 44.99 -47.79
CA GLY A 175 -23.69 45.26 -49.19
C GLY A 175 -25.19 45.11 -49.40
N THR A 176 -25.77 44.00 -48.91
CA THR A 176 -27.21 43.76 -49.01
C THR A 176 -28.04 44.82 -48.24
N ARG A 177 -27.57 45.25 -47.07
CA ARG A 177 -28.21 46.37 -46.33
C ARG A 177 -28.17 47.68 -47.08
N ALA A 178 -27.06 48.02 -47.73
CA ALA A 178 -26.94 49.24 -48.54
C ALA A 178 -27.93 49.20 -49.70
N GLU A 179 -28.09 48.03 -50.36
CA GLU A 179 -29.05 47.87 -51.44
C GLU A 179 -30.51 47.99 -50.94
N ILE A 180 -30.82 47.45 -49.74
CA ILE A 180 -32.16 47.63 -49.13
C ILE A 180 -32.42 49.10 -48.85
N VAL A 181 -31.49 49.86 -48.28
CA VAL A 181 -31.65 51.31 -48.05
C VAL A 181 -31.89 52.07 -49.39
N ARG A 182 -31.16 51.74 -50.45
CA ARG A 182 -31.39 52.31 -51.78
C ARG A 182 -32.80 52.03 -52.25
N LEU A 183 -33.27 50.80 -52.18
CA LEU A 183 -34.63 50.42 -52.63
C LEU A 183 -35.74 51.03 -51.76
N GLU A 184 -35.52 51.11 -50.43
CA GLU A 184 -36.43 51.79 -49.48
C GLU A 184 -36.61 53.28 -49.78
N THR A 185 -35.60 53.92 -50.37
CA THR A 185 -35.70 55.30 -50.88
C THR A 185 -36.44 55.38 -52.18
N LEU A 186 -36.26 54.38 -53.11
CA LEU A 186 -36.88 54.39 -54.46
C LEU A 186 -38.35 53.98 -54.47
N VAL A 187 -38.73 52.99 -53.66
CA VAL A 187 -40.11 52.47 -53.59
C VAL A 187 -41.14 53.57 -53.30
N PRO A 188 -40.98 54.48 -52.31
CA PRO A 188 -41.91 55.59 -52.12
C PRO A 188 -42.01 56.53 -53.31
N MET A 189 -40.89 56.85 -53.98
CA MET A 189 -40.88 57.70 -55.18
C MET A 189 -41.68 57.08 -56.39
N PHE A 190 -41.45 55.76 -56.59
CA PHE A 190 -42.24 55.05 -57.63
C PHE A 190 -43.71 54.93 -57.27
N THR A 191 -44.00 54.79 -55.95
CA THR A 191 -45.39 54.73 -55.46
C THR A 191 -46.12 56.07 -55.70
N GLU A 192 -45.49 57.16 -55.24
CA GLU A 192 -46.06 58.51 -55.46
C GLU A 192 -46.31 58.78 -56.94
N ARG A 193 -45.33 58.43 -57.82
CA ARG A 193 -45.43 58.58 -59.26
C ARG A 193 -46.60 57.76 -59.84
N ALA A 194 -46.72 56.49 -59.43
CA ALA A 194 -47.78 55.60 -59.86
C ALA A 194 -49.16 56.10 -59.41
N GLU A 195 -49.28 56.60 -58.19
CA GLU A 195 -50.50 57.24 -57.67
C GLU A 195 -50.86 58.51 -58.47
N ALA A 196 -49.92 59.37 -58.83
CA ALA A 196 -50.12 60.54 -59.64
C ALA A 196 -50.64 60.15 -61.03
N PHE A 197 -50.00 59.18 -61.70
CA PHE A 197 -50.45 58.66 -63.01
C PHE A 197 -51.83 57.98 -62.93
N LYS A 198 -52.16 57.28 -61.83
CA LYS A 198 -53.50 56.71 -61.59
C LYS A 198 -54.59 57.82 -61.54
N LYS A 199 -54.30 58.95 -60.88
CA LYS A 199 -55.22 60.09 -60.82
C LYS A 199 -55.39 60.76 -62.22
N LEU A 200 -54.32 60.92 -62.97
CA LEU A 200 -54.37 61.46 -64.32
C LEU A 200 -55.13 60.52 -65.29
N LEU A 201 -55.01 59.21 -65.18
CA LEU A 201 -55.74 58.23 -65.91
C LEU A 201 -57.27 58.34 -65.66
N ALA A 202 -57.65 58.48 -64.37
CA ALA A 202 -59.08 58.68 -64.00
C ALA A 202 -59.68 59.93 -64.57
N GLY A 203 -58.87 61.00 -64.88
CA GLY A 203 -59.29 62.18 -65.62
C GLY A 203 -59.13 62.15 -67.14
N GLU A 204 -58.74 60.95 -67.65
CA GLU A 204 -58.48 60.73 -69.13
C GLU A 204 -57.31 61.57 -69.71
N TYR A 205 -56.40 62.09 -68.86
CA TYR A 205 -55.26 62.96 -69.27
C TYR A 205 -54.04 62.17 -69.76
N VAL A 206 -53.97 60.83 -69.50
CA VAL A 206 -52.86 59.98 -69.89
C VAL A 206 -53.37 58.67 -70.53
N ALA A 207 -52.57 58.03 -71.36
CA ALA A 207 -52.88 56.73 -71.92
C ALA A 207 -52.71 55.61 -70.88
N ARG A 208 -53.58 54.61 -70.86
CA ARG A 208 -53.52 53.46 -69.99
C ARG A 208 -52.18 52.74 -70.01
N LEU A 209 -51.55 52.70 -71.22
CA LEU A 209 -50.26 52.07 -71.41
C LEU A 209 -49.17 52.75 -70.56
N GLN A 210 -49.16 54.10 -70.49
CA GLN A 210 -48.21 54.88 -69.70
C GLN A 210 -48.39 54.62 -68.19
N TYR A 211 -49.63 54.51 -67.70
CA TYR A 211 -49.91 54.13 -66.33
C TYR A 211 -49.38 52.73 -66.05
N LEU A 212 -49.61 51.72 -66.90
CA LEU A 212 -49.14 50.35 -66.73
C LEU A 212 -47.62 50.25 -66.70
N GLU A 213 -46.91 51.05 -67.47
CA GLU A 213 -45.43 51.13 -67.44
C GLU A 213 -44.93 51.64 -66.08
N VAL A 214 -45.51 52.70 -65.54
CA VAL A 214 -45.14 53.22 -64.20
C VAL A 214 -45.50 52.29 -63.11
N GLU A 215 -46.65 51.63 -63.15
CA GLU A 215 -47.10 50.63 -62.19
C GLU A 215 -46.19 49.39 -62.22
N ALA A 216 -45.75 48.95 -63.41
CA ALA A 216 -44.79 47.86 -63.54
C ALA A 216 -43.47 48.21 -62.89
N GLN A 217 -42.96 49.43 -62.97
CA GLN A 217 -41.75 49.91 -62.30
C GLN A 217 -41.92 49.88 -60.79
N ARG A 218 -43.05 50.35 -60.24
CA ARG A 218 -43.39 50.30 -58.81
C ARG A 218 -43.40 48.87 -58.28
N VAL A 219 -44.14 47.95 -58.98
CA VAL A 219 -44.26 46.55 -58.60
C VAL A 219 -42.87 45.85 -58.56
N THR A 220 -42.08 46.14 -59.66
CA THR A 220 -40.71 45.60 -59.72
C THR A 220 -39.85 46.07 -58.56
N ALA A 221 -39.88 47.36 -58.23
CA ALA A 221 -39.10 47.88 -57.10
C ALA A 221 -39.55 47.29 -55.74
N VAL A 222 -40.85 47.12 -55.52
CA VAL A 222 -41.38 46.48 -54.28
C VAL A 222 -40.95 45.01 -54.19
N GLN A 223 -41.02 44.26 -55.29
CA GLN A 223 -40.58 42.87 -55.33
C GLN A 223 -39.05 42.74 -55.10
N GLN A 224 -38.28 43.65 -55.73
CA GLN A 224 -36.82 43.69 -55.49
C GLN A 224 -36.49 43.98 -54.00
N LEU A 225 -37.18 44.90 -53.32
CA LEU A 225 -37.01 45.17 -51.91
C LEU A 225 -37.31 43.93 -51.07
N ALA A 226 -38.44 43.25 -51.36
CA ALA A 226 -38.80 42.02 -50.70
C ALA A 226 -37.71 40.93 -50.87
N ALA A 227 -37.26 40.71 -52.09
CA ALA A 227 -36.20 39.77 -52.42
C ALA A 227 -34.86 40.09 -51.70
N GLN A 228 -34.49 41.38 -51.57
CA GLN A 228 -33.27 41.78 -50.87
C GLN A 228 -33.41 41.59 -49.34
N ARG A 229 -34.60 41.77 -48.79
CA ARG A 229 -34.86 41.49 -47.36
C ARG A 229 -34.71 40.01 -47.07
N GLU A 230 -35.22 39.13 -47.91
CA GLU A 230 -35.02 37.68 -47.77
C GLU A 230 -33.53 37.30 -47.91
N LYS A 231 -32.83 37.91 -48.89
CA LYS A 231 -31.39 37.73 -49.05
C LYS A 231 -30.63 38.17 -47.81
N LEU A 232 -31.03 39.26 -47.15
CA LEU A 232 -30.41 39.70 -45.90
C LEU A 232 -30.54 38.62 -44.79
N GLN A 233 -31.70 37.95 -44.68
CA GLN A 233 -31.87 36.86 -43.74
C GLN A 233 -30.92 35.70 -44.03
N GLN A 234 -30.74 35.35 -45.31
CA GLN A 234 -29.80 34.32 -45.76
C GLN A 234 -28.35 34.71 -45.45
N ASP A 235 -27.95 35.96 -45.74
CA ASP A 235 -26.61 36.47 -45.44
C ASP A 235 -26.34 36.48 -43.95
N LEU A 236 -27.29 36.88 -43.09
CA LEU A 236 -27.19 36.83 -41.62
C LEU A 236 -27.11 35.39 -41.09
N ALA A 237 -27.83 34.46 -41.69
CA ALA A 237 -27.72 33.03 -41.34
C ALA A 237 -26.32 32.49 -41.68
N SER A 238 -25.77 32.91 -42.83
CA SER A 238 -24.41 32.52 -43.23
C SER A 238 -23.33 33.08 -42.32
N VAL A 239 -23.48 34.31 -41.79
CA VAL A 239 -22.57 34.86 -40.76
C VAL A 239 -22.60 33.99 -39.50
N ARG A 240 -23.80 33.68 -38.98
CA ARG A 240 -23.95 32.80 -37.81
C ARG A 240 -23.32 31.42 -38.01
N GLU A 241 -23.50 30.83 -39.20
CA GLU A 241 -22.83 29.57 -39.55
C GLU A 241 -21.31 29.69 -39.49
N GLY A 242 -20.72 30.78 -40.00
CA GLY A 242 -19.29 31.03 -39.93
C GLY A 242 -18.79 31.21 -38.49
N GLU A 243 -19.53 31.93 -37.66
CA GLU A 243 -19.23 32.09 -36.22
C GLU A 243 -19.27 30.75 -35.48
N THR A 244 -20.32 29.96 -35.72
CA THR A 244 -20.42 28.60 -35.16
C THR A 244 -19.27 27.70 -35.61
N GLN A 245 -18.89 27.75 -36.88
CA GLN A 245 -17.77 26.98 -37.42
C GLN A 245 -16.45 27.35 -36.72
N ARG A 246 -16.21 28.63 -36.42
CA ARG A 246 -15.05 29.08 -35.66
C ARG A 246 -15.05 28.53 -34.25
N GLU A 247 -16.21 28.55 -33.57
CA GLU A 247 -16.37 27.97 -32.24
C GLU A 247 -16.14 26.45 -32.23
N VAL A 248 -16.61 25.75 -33.24
CA VAL A 248 -16.38 24.30 -33.39
C VAL A 248 -14.89 23.99 -33.55
N ILE A 249 -14.14 24.79 -34.34
CA ILE A 249 -12.68 24.60 -34.48
C ILE A 249 -11.97 24.72 -33.14
N ASP A 250 -12.33 25.72 -32.32
CA ASP A 250 -11.74 25.94 -30.99
C ASP A 250 -12.13 24.85 -30.00
N ALA A 251 -13.41 24.45 -30.00
CA ALA A 251 -13.92 23.39 -29.16
C ALA A 251 -13.30 22.01 -29.47
N GLU A 252 -13.15 21.68 -30.77
CA GLU A 252 -12.50 20.45 -31.22
C GLU A 252 -11.01 20.40 -30.81
N PHE A 253 -10.31 21.52 -31.00
CA PHE A 253 -8.92 21.64 -30.57
C PHE A 253 -8.80 21.40 -29.06
N THR A 254 -9.59 22.11 -28.27
CA THR A 254 -9.59 21.99 -26.80
C THR A 254 -9.94 20.58 -26.34
N ARG A 255 -11.00 19.98 -26.88
CA ARG A 255 -11.43 18.62 -26.58
C ARG A 255 -10.34 17.60 -26.87
N THR A 256 -9.72 17.70 -28.04
CA THR A 256 -8.65 16.77 -28.45
C THR A 256 -7.45 16.88 -27.52
N ARG A 257 -7.03 18.11 -27.17
CA ARG A 257 -5.89 18.31 -26.25
C ARG A 257 -6.19 17.90 -24.82
N LEU A 258 -7.41 18.07 -24.34
CA LEU A 258 -7.84 17.55 -23.02
C LEU A 258 -7.84 16.01 -22.97
N SER A 259 -8.28 15.37 -24.06
CA SER A 259 -8.21 13.91 -24.16
C SER A 259 -6.77 13.39 -24.10
N GLU A 260 -5.88 13.99 -24.89
CA GLU A 260 -4.44 13.67 -24.87
C GLU A 260 -3.83 13.93 -23.49
N LEU A 261 -4.18 15.05 -22.85
CA LEU A 261 -3.70 15.39 -21.51
C LEU A 261 -4.10 14.32 -20.48
N THR A 262 -5.37 13.90 -20.49
CA THR A 262 -5.87 12.85 -19.59
C THR A 262 -5.14 11.52 -19.80
N GLU A 263 -4.88 11.16 -21.05
CA GLU A 263 -4.11 9.94 -21.37
C GLU A 263 -2.68 10.02 -20.82
N TRP A 264 -1.96 11.12 -21.08
CA TRP A 264 -0.60 11.29 -20.60
C TRP A 264 -0.49 11.44 -19.09
N GLU A 265 -1.48 12.08 -18.43
CA GLU A 265 -1.53 12.13 -16.96
C GLU A 265 -1.74 10.73 -16.37
N THR A 266 -2.63 9.93 -16.95
CA THR A 266 -2.86 8.54 -16.52
C THR A 266 -1.60 7.69 -16.74
N ARG A 267 -0.98 7.82 -17.90
CA ARG A 267 0.29 7.13 -18.21
C ARG A 267 1.42 7.56 -17.27
N GLY A 268 1.49 8.85 -16.95
CA GLY A 268 2.49 9.38 -16.01
C GLY A 268 2.31 8.84 -14.60
N LYS A 269 1.08 8.65 -14.13
CA LYS A 269 0.76 8.01 -12.83
C LYS A 269 1.19 6.54 -12.84
N SER A 270 0.83 5.77 -13.86
CA SER A 270 1.25 4.37 -14.00
C SER A 270 2.78 4.23 -14.00
N LEU A 271 3.47 5.06 -14.77
CA LEU A 271 4.93 5.07 -14.81
C LEU A 271 5.56 5.45 -13.46
N ALA A 272 4.91 6.32 -12.67
CA ALA A 272 5.39 6.66 -11.33
C ALA A 272 5.36 5.45 -10.38
N GLU A 273 4.31 4.63 -10.46
CA GLU A 273 4.20 3.39 -9.69
C GLU A 273 5.21 2.34 -10.17
N GLU A 274 5.40 2.22 -11.48
CA GLU A 274 6.40 1.31 -12.06
C GLU A 274 7.82 1.70 -11.66
N VAL A 275 8.16 2.99 -11.64
CA VAL A 275 9.44 3.52 -11.16
C VAL A 275 9.64 3.21 -9.68
N ALA A 276 8.61 3.40 -8.84
CA ALA A 276 8.68 3.07 -7.42
C ALA A 276 8.93 1.58 -7.19
N LYS A 277 8.26 0.71 -7.94
CA LYS A 277 8.47 -0.74 -7.92
C LYS A 277 9.88 -1.12 -8.39
N ALA A 278 10.38 -0.53 -9.47
CA ALA A 278 11.73 -0.78 -9.96
C ALA A 278 12.79 -0.29 -8.97
N ALA A 279 12.59 0.86 -8.31
CA ALA A 279 13.46 1.36 -7.26
C ALA A 279 13.54 0.38 -6.08
N GLN A 280 12.40 -0.13 -5.63
CA GLN A 280 12.35 -1.15 -4.57
C GLN A 280 13.09 -2.43 -4.99
N ARG A 281 12.90 -2.90 -6.23
CA ARG A 281 13.62 -4.07 -6.76
C ARG A 281 15.13 -3.87 -6.75
N THR A 282 15.60 -2.70 -7.13
CA THR A 282 17.04 -2.38 -7.08
C THR A 282 17.56 -2.37 -5.63
N GLN A 283 16.76 -1.91 -4.68
CA GLN A 283 17.13 -1.86 -3.26
C GLN A 283 17.20 -3.24 -2.63
N ILE A 284 16.26 -4.16 -2.95
CA ILE A 284 16.25 -5.53 -2.40
C ILE A 284 17.38 -6.42 -2.94
N GLN A 285 18.11 -6.00 -3.99
CA GLN A 285 19.32 -6.69 -4.45
C GLN A 285 20.46 -6.63 -3.41
N ARG A 286 20.37 -5.73 -2.42
CA ARG A 286 21.28 -5.67 -1.28
C ARG A 286 20.63 -6.35 -0.08
N LEU A 287 21.10 -7.55 0.23
CA LEU A 287 20.63 -8.31 1.38
C LEU A 287 21.31 -7.79 2.64
N THR A 288 20.54 -7.24 3.57
CA THR A 288 21.05 -6.62 4.80
C THR A 288 20.63 -7.38 6.05
N ALA A 289 21.39 -7.24 7.13
CA ALA A 289 21.07 -7.82 8.42
C ALA A 289 19.86 -7.16 9.06
N PRO A 290 18.78 -7.90 9.41
CA PRO A 290 17.60 -7.36 10.04
C PRO A 290 17.81 -7.03 11.52
N THR A 291 18.84 -7.61 12.16
CA THR A 291 19.18 -7.46 13.59
C THR A 291 20.67 -7.62 13.80
N ASP A 292 21.16 -7.14 14.96
CA ASP A 292 22.52 -7.43 15.40
C ASP A 292 22.65 -8.93 15.71
N GLY A 293 23.74 -9.55 15.25
CA GLY A 293 23.90 -10.98 15.43
C GLY A 293 25.19 -11.54 14.88
N THR A 294 25.28 -12.85 14.87
CA THR A 294 26.41 -13.60 14.29
C THR A 294 25.91 -14.39 13.10
N VAL A 295 26.63 -14.29 12.00
CA VAL A 295 26.37 -15.05 10.75
C VAL A 295 26.69 -16.52 10.97
N GLN A 296 25.76 -17.38 10.60
CA GLN A 296 25.95 -18.84 10.61
C GLN A 296 25.39 -19.46 9.33
N GLN A 297 25.87 -20.62 8.97
CA GLN A 297 25.41 -21.40 7.83
C GLN A 297 25.42 -20.59 6.51
N LEU A 298 26.54 -19.90 6.22
CA LEU A 298 26.74 -19.23 4.93
C LEU A 298 26.79 -20.30 3.84
N ALA A 299 25.70 -20.37 3.01
CA ALA A 299 25.55 -21.37 1.94
C ALA A 299 26.14 -20.91 0.61
N VAL A 300 26.44 -19.61 0.46
CA VAL A 300 26.94 -19.03 -0.78
C VAL A 300 28.40 -18.61 -0.59
N HIS A 301 29.28 -19.21 -1.41
CA HIS A 301 30.73 -18.99 -1.32
C HIS A 301 31.35 -18.46 -2.60
N THR A 302 30.62 -18.45 -3.73
CA THR A 302 31.14 -18.16 -5.04
C THR A 302 30.59 -16.87 -5.62
N HIS A 303 31.46 -15.95 -6.01
CA HIS A 303 31.09 -14.81 -6.83
C HIS A 303 30.62 -15.29 -8.22
N GLY A 304 29.58 -14.70 -8.77
CA GLY A 304 28.98 -15.12 -10.04
C GLY A 304 28.03 -16.32 -9.92
N GLY A 305 27.84 -16.86 -8.70
CA GLY A 305 26.86 -17.91 -8.45
C GLY A 305 25.42 -17.40 -8.63
N VAL A 306 24.55 -18.25 -9.17
CA VAL A 306 23.12 -17.94 -9.33
C VAL A 306 22.38 -18.37 -8.07
N VAL A 307 21.53 -17.49 -7.54
CA VAL A 307 20.64 -17.77 -6.41
C VAL A 307 19.18 -17.70 -6.86
N THR A 308 18.36 -18.56 -6.26
CA THR A 308 16.93 -18.64 -6.56
C THR A 308 16.07 -18.06 -5.42
N PRO A 309 14.85 -17.63 -5.69
CA PRO A 309 13.94 -17.14 -4.65
C PRO A 309 13.77 -18.15 -3.53
N ALA A 310 13.66 -17.64 -2.29
CA ALA A 310 13.52 -18.45 -1.06
C ALA A 310 14.69 -19.42 -0.75
N GLN A 311 15.77 -19.40 -1.50
CA GLN A 311 17.01 -20.14 -1.17
C GLN A 311 17.64 -19.52 0.09
N THR A 312 17.88 -20.33 1.12
CA THR A 312 18.62 -19.86 2.30
C THR A 312 20.06 -19.57 1.95
N LEU A 313 20.48 -18.31 2.06
CA LEU A 313 21.86 -17.89 1.80
C LEU A 313 22.73 -17.91 3.05
N LEU A 314 22.15 -17.49 4.18
CA LEU A 314 22.79 -17.50 5.49
C LEU A 314 21.73 -17.34 6.60
N VAL A 315 22.14 -17.62 7.81
CA VAL A 315 21.33 -17.49 9.02
C VAL A 315 22.00 -16.49 9.96
N ILE A 316 21.25 -15.58 10.55
CA ILE A 316 21.74 -14.67 11.60
C ILE A 316 21.16 -15.12 12.94
N VAL A 317 22.04 -15.42 13.88
CA VAL A 317 21.70 -15.66 15.28
C VAL A 317 21.83 -14.35 16.04
N PRO A 318 20.73 -13.80 16.60
CA PRO A 318 20.77 -12.55 17.33
C PRO A 318 21.71 -12.61 18.54
N ARG A 319 22.48 -11.53 18.79
CA ARG A 319 23.29 -11.38 19.99
C ARG A 319 22.47 -10.86 21.17
N GLY A 320 22.82 -11.34 22.36
CA GLY A 320 22.13 -10.89 23.58
C GLY A 320 20.75 -11.50 23.79
N ALA A 321 20.34 -12.45 22.96
CA ALA A 321 19.18 -13.26 23.24
C ALA A 321 19.44 -14.08 24.52
N THR A 322 18.54 -14.00 25.49
CA THR A 322 18.55 -14.92 26.64
C THR A 322 18.49 -16.34 26.11
N LEU A 323 19.32 -17.22 26.65
CA LEU A 323 19.23 -18.62 26.28
C LEU A 323 17.88 -19.17 26.76
N GLU A 324 17.25 -19.94 25.92
CA GLU A 324 16.03 -20.68 26.24
C GLU A 324 16.28 -22.17 26.14
N ALA A 325 15.68 -22.94 27.03
CA ALA A 325 15.61 -24.38 26.85
C ALA A 325 14.27 -24.74 26.23
N GLU A 326 14.30 -25.35 25.06
CA GLU A 326 13.14 -25.91 24.41
C GLU A 326 13.05 -27.38 24.79
N ALA A 327 12.01 -27.76 25.57
CA ALA A 327 11.87 -29.08 26.11
C ALA A 327 10.48 -29.67 25.82
N TRP A 328 10.41 -30.99 25.87
CA TRP A 328 9.19 -31.75 25.63
C TRP A 328 8.71 -32.36 26.93
N LEU A 329 7.53 -31.92 27.36
CA LEU A 329 6.87 -32.38 28.57
C LEU A 329 5.92 -33.52 28.22
N GLU A 330 5.97 -34.63 28.97
CA GLU A 330 5.06 -35.76 28.78
C GLU A 330 3.62 -35.37 29.16
N ASN A 331 2.64 -35.97 28.46
CA ASN A 331 1.21 -35.67 28.67
C ASN A 331 0.76 -35.85 30.13
N LYS A 332 1.36 -36.79 30.86
CA LYS A 332 1.01 -37.03 32.27
C LYS A 332 1.41 -35.90 33.23
N ASP A 333 2.40 -35.06 32.82
CA ASP A 333 3.02 -34.07 33.69
C ASP A 333 2.54 -32.63 33.33
N VAL A 334 1.87 -32.42 32.19
CA VAL A 334 1.48 -31.09 31.74
C VAL A 334 0.54 -30.35 32.70
N GLY A 335 -0.30 -31.08 33.43
CA GLY A 335 -1.25 -30.48 34.38
C GLY A 335 -0.58 -29.86 35.61
N PHE A 336 0.67 -30.19 35.88
CA PHE A 336 1.43 -29.72 37.06
C PHE A 336 2.37 -28.55 36.73
N VAL A 337 2.56 -28.22 35.44
CA VAL A 337 3.46 -27.14 34.99
C VAL A 337 2.66 -25.87 34.71
N ARG A 338 3.11 -24.75 35.27
CA ARG A 338 2.47 -23.43 35.11
C ARG A 338 3.45 -22.40 34.54
N LEU A 339 2.92 -21.42 33.86
CA LEU A 339 3.70 -20.25 33.42
C LEU A 339 4.33 -19.54 34.62
N GLY A 340 5.60 -19.14 34.48
CA GLY A 340 6.36 -18.49 35.56
C GLY A 340 6.90 -19.41 36.62
N GLN A 341 6.69 -20.73 36.54
CA GLN A 341 7.22 -21.71 37.46
C GLN A 341 8.75 -21.80 37.33
N ARG A 342 9.46 -21.89 38.46
CA ARG A 342 10.90 -22.10 38.45
C ARG A 342 11.25 -23.51 38.00
N VAL A 343 12.30 -23.62 37.20
CA VAL A 343 12.81 -24.86 36.63
C VAL A 343 14.32 -24.94 36.85
N GLU A 344 14.78 -26.11 37.15
CA GLU A 344 16.22 -26.43 37.22
C GLU A 344 16.61 -27.21 35.94
N VAL A 345 17.47 -26.60 35.15
CA VAL A 345 17.99 -27.21 33.91
C VAL A 345 19.34 -27.84 34.19
N LYS A 346 19.41 -29.15 33.91
CA LYS A 346 20.63 -29.96 34.01
C LYS A 346 21.19 -30.10 32.57
N ILE A 347 22.41 -29.66 32.37
CA ILE A 347 23.05 -29.73 31.04
C ILE A 347 23.92 -30.97 31.03
N GLU A 348 23.70 -31.85 30.04
CA GLU A 348 24.37 -33.15 29.95
C GLU A 348 25.90 -33.03 29.82
N THR A 349 26.37 -32.00 29.09
CA THR A 349 27.79 -31.70 28.87
C THR A 349 28.52 -31.32 30.18
N PHE A 350 27.79 -30.78 31.20
CA PHE A 350 28.31 -30.33 32.45
C PHE A 350 27.66 -31.09 33.61
N PRO A 351 28.28 -32.12 34.17
CA PRO A 351 27.71 -32.90 35.29
C PRO A 351 27.27 -32.01 36.44
N PHE A 352 25.97 -32.07 36.77
CA PHE A 352 25.34 -31.19 37.76
C PHE A 352 25.91 -31.36 39.16
N THR A 353 26.51 -32.51 39.48
CA THR A 353 27.18 -32.78 40.75
C THR A 353 28.44 -31.95 40.95
N ARG A 354 29.07 -31.46 39.88
CA ARG A 354 30.29 -30.64 39.91
C ARG A 354 30.02 -29.18 39.56
N TYR A 355 29.12 -28.94 38.61
CA TYR A 355 28.91 -27.59 38.03
C TYR A 355 27.54 -27.00 38.40
N GLY A 356 26.69 -27.77 39.14
CA GLY A 356 25.37 -27.29 39.53
C GLY A 356 24.31 -27.35 38.40
N THR A 357 23.21 -26.68 38.67
CA THR A 357 22.06 -26.57 37.74
C THR A 357 21.90 -25.13 37.31
N VAL A 358 21.31 -24.90 36.13
CA VAL A 358 20.93 -23.56 35.65
C VAL A 358 19.47 -23.32 35.99
N SER A 359 19.22 -22.28 36.77
CA SER A 359 17.85 -21.87 37.09
C SER A 359 17.22 -21.19 35.87
N GLY A 360 15.94 -21.44 35.70
CA GLY A 360 15.14 -20.80 34.66
C GLY A 360 13.67 -20.68 35.07
N THR A 361 12.90 -20.04 34.23
CA THR A 361 11.45 -19.89 34.43
C THR A 361 10.70 -20.36 33.18
N VAL A 362 9.56 -21.01 33.36
CA VAL A 362 8.69 -21.46 32.29
C VAL A 362 8.10 -20.22 31.57
N ALA A 363 8.54 -19.96 30.34
CA ALA A 363 8.09 -18.84 29.50
C ALA A 363 6.82 -19.16 28.76
N SER A 364 6.67 -20.40 28.27
CA SER A 364 5.46 -20.84 27.60
C SER A 364 5.29 -22.36 27.69
N VAL A 365 4.04 -22.78 27.67
CA VAL A 365 3.61 -24.17 27.50
C VAL A 365 2.70 -24.22 26.30
N ALA A 366 2.96 -25.12 25.34
CA ALA A 366 2.11 -25.27 24.18
C ALA A 366 0.70 -25.76 24.58
N ALA A 367 -0.35 -25.21 23.99
CA ALA A 367 -1.72 -25.61 24.24
C ALA A 367 -2.10 -26.92 23.54
N GLU A 368 -1.30 -27.35 22.57
CA GLU A 368 -1.53 -28.55 21.76
C GLU A 368 -0.37 -29.53 21.90
N ALA A 369 -0.71 -30.82 21.99
CA ALA A 369 0.28 -31.88 22.03
C ALA A 369 0.80 -32.17 20.62
N VAL A 370 2.11 -32.39 20.51
CA VAL A 370 2.78 -32.78 19.28
C VAL A 370 3.24 -34.22 19.41
N GLN A 371 3.04 -35.01 18.36
CA GLN A 371 3.54 -36.39 18.32
C GLN A 371 5.01 -36.40 17.90
N VAL A 372 5.87 -36.89 18.79
CA VAL A 372 7.30 -37.05 18.51
C VAL A 372 7.61 -38.55 18.41
N GLU A 373 8.33 -38.94 17.33
CA GLU A 373 8.78 -40.32 17.12
C GLU A 373 9.56 -40.82 18.34
N ASN A 374 9.24 -42.03 18.82
CA ASN A 374 9.83 -42.70 19.99
C ASN A 374 9.51 -42.13 21.39
N VAL A 375 8.76 -41.02 21.49
CA VAL A 375 8.41 -40.41 22.80
C VAL A 375 6.90 -40.37 23.02
N GLY A 376 6.10 -40.33 21.94
CA GLY A 376 4.63 -40.25 21.99
C GLY A 376 4.12 -38.80 21.96
N LEU A 377 2.97 -38.55 22.60
CA LEU A 377 2.36 -37.24 22.71
C LEU A 377 3.05 -36.41 23.78
N VAL A 378 3.65 -35.30 23.39
CA VAL A 378 4.39 -34.39 24.26
C VAL A 378 3.93 -32.93 24.04
N TYR A 379 4.05 -32.15 25.07
CA TYR A 379 3.79 -30.71 25.02
C TYR A 379 5.11 -29.95 24.97
N PRO A 380 5.38 -29.18 23.90
CA PRO A 380 6.54 -28.28 23.85
C PRO A 380 6.45 -27.20 24.91
N ILE A 381 7.49 -27.06 25.71
CA ILE A 381 7.65 -25.98 26.72
C ILE A 381 8.90 -25.19 26.39
N ARG A 382 8.87 -23.89 26.74
CA ARG A 382 10.03 -23.02 26.68
C ARG A 382 10.34 -22.52 28.07
N VAL A 383 11.60 -22.62 28.44
CA VAL A 383 12.14 -22.16 29.70
C VAL A 383 13.18 -21.09 29.41
N THR A 384 13.00 -19.89 29.92
CA THR A 384 14.01 -18.83 29.87
C THR A 384 15.03 -19.06 30.95
N LEU A 385 16.31 -19.12 30.60
CA LEU A 385 17.41 -19.35 31.55
C LEU A 385 17.87 -18.03 32.16
N GLU A 386 18.09 -18.02 33.47
CA GLU A 386 18.54 -16.82 34.19
C GLU A 386 20.01 -16.49 33.93
N ARG A 387 20.81 -17.47 33.51
CA ARG A 387 22.24 -17.32 33.21
C ARG A 387 22.55 -17.90 31.84
N ALA A 388 23.29 -17.14 31.04
CA ALA A 388 23.71 -17.53 29.69
C ALA A 388 25.06 -18.32 29.68
N ALA A 389 25.70 -18.48 30.85
CA ALA A 389 26.98 -19.15 30.94
C ALA A 389 27.10 -19.95 32.25
N ILE A 390 27.80 -21.06 32.20
CA ILE A 390 28.18 -21.87 33.34
C ILE A 390 29.67 -21.66 33.62
N GLU A 391 30.04 -21.46 34.86
CA GLU A 391 31.45 -21.40 35.26
C GLU A 391 32.02 -22.82 35.30
N ALA A 392 32.79 -23.18 34.29
CA ALA A 392 33.46 -24.45 34.18
C ALA A 392 34.98 -24.24 34.24
N ASP A 393 35.64 -24.80 35.24
CA ASP A 393 37.10 -24.76 35.42
C ASP A 393 37.69 -23.33 35.33
N GLY A 394 37.02 -22.34 35.95
CA GLY A 394 37.46 -20.94 35.97
C GLY A 394 37.29 -20.18 34.67
N ARG A 395 36.53 -20.73 33.70
CA ARG A 395 36.12 -20.05 32.48
C ARG A 395 34.59 -20.03 32.38
N MET A 396 34.06 -18.87 31.96
CA MET A 396 32.65 -18.74 31.58
C MET A 396 32.46 -19.38 30.21
N THR A 397 31.70 -20.46 30.12
CA THR A 397 31.43 -21.21 28.89
C THR A 397 29.93 -21.25 28.62
#